data_f94de306044c250c085c45db01384057
#
_entry.id   f94de306044c250c085c45db01384057
#
_cell.length_a   1.000
_cell.length_b   1.000
_cell.length_c   1.000
_cell.angle_alpha   90.00
_cell.angle_beta   90.00
_cell.angle_gamma   90.00
#
_symmetry.space_group_name_H-M   'P 1'
#
loop_
_entity.id
_entity.type
_entity.pdbx_description
1 polymer ?
#
loop_
_entity_poly.entity_id
_entity_poly.type
_entity_poly.pdbx_seq_one_letter_code
_entity_poly.pdbx_strand_id
1 'polypeptide(L)'
;MEKKRIEWVDIYKALGIILVVVGHATGAFNNYIYQFHMAAFFFISGYTTNFDRDSAVHYVYKKIYSLYIPLLFLTIMGAALMAILNATSVYSVFYDGGYIGFIDTIKNFVCEGTNYVWWLGATWFIVVLMQVEICQRIIYMICGNKNGILYAVFSLSLFVFGYFCVENSLFNAINLAFIGQGFFATGQIMRSGKKIDDISTGKLVGIGVAVCGYLYFAQKYFDATVDYPSKKFGNIVLNYCSGVLGSLLLIVISCCLVKLLNDRMKKPLIEIGKSTFGILVFHFMAFKILFLILAKLGIITMQEVQLTTPADSIKKYWLFITVFSVAFSMELWKIVNKNNFFSFLLGKKNGWEKLWNRVFKRAEKSVVEIEENSNKTIQYTFKMMCIFFLCGIWSYIAISYIGYWKSLEITFPYAGNKNVIFDEGWLPQGEETYRWIAKEGSIEVKKGNWNQIYMSGYVPKEFDMVTDIKIEINDEEVFEKELKDDRNWLYEGNISSSHGYRVGEILNIKIVFNGIYMPDENEADQREKSSLVNEIIFK
;
A
#
# COMPACT_ATOMS: atom_id res chain seq x y z
N MET A 1 2.01 -20.46 32.92
CA MET A 1 0.93 -21.10 32.12
C MET A 1 1.17 -20.79 30.65
N GLU A 2 1.42 -21.80 29.85
CA GLU A 2 1.45 -21.64 28.39
C GLU A 2 0.08 -21.15 27.90
N LYS A 3 0.07 -20.05 27.18
CA LYS A 3 -1.16 -19.46 26.66
C LYS A 3 -1.74 -20.40 25.61
N LYS A 4 -2.89 -21.01 25.89
CA LYS A 4 -3.57 -21.91 24.94
C LYS A 4 -3.73 -21.15 23.62
N ARG A 5 -3.10 -21.64 22.57
CA ARG A 5 -3.09 -21.03 21.24
C ARG A 5 -4.50 -21.13 20.64
N ILE A 6 -4.96 -20.09 20.00
CA ILE A 6 -6.32 -20.01 19.43
C ILE A 6 -6.24 -20.54 17.99
N GLU A 7 -6.77 -21.72 17.73
CA GLU A 7 -6.65 -22.40 16.43
C GLU A 7 -7.18 -21.58 15.25
N TRP A 8 -8.35 -20.94 15.40
CA TRP A 8 -8.90 -20.16 14.31
C TRP A 8 -8.03 -18.94 13.94
N VAL A 9 -7.26 -18.38 14.88
CA VAL A 9 -6.31 -17.29 14.60
C VAL A 9 -5.17 -17.77 13.72
N ASP A 10 -4.66 -18.99 13.96
CA ASP A 10 -3.62 -19.56 13.11
C ASP A 10 -4.17 -19.88 11.71
N ILE A 11 -5.38 -20.43 11.61
CA ILE A 11 -6.05 -20.65 10.31
C ILE A 11 -6.34 -19.34 9.58
N TYR A 12 -6.76 -18.29 10.28
CA TYR A 12 -6.93 -16.96 9.72
C TYR A 12 -5.64 -16.44 9.06
N LYS A 13 -4.52 -16.55 9.78
CA LYS A 13 -3.21 -16.16 9.25
C LYS A 13 -2.80 -17.01 8.05
N ALA A 14 -3.13 -18.30 8.07
CA ALA A 14 -2.89 -19.20 6.95
C ALA A 14 -3.67 -18.76 5.71
N LEU A 15 -4.96 -18.49 5.85
CA LEU A 15 -5.78 -17.99 4.75
C LEU A 15 -5.24 -16.65 4.22
N GLY A 16 -4.92 -15.72 5.12
CA GLY A 16 -4.37 -14.42 4.74
C GLY A 16 -3.10 -14.54 3.91
N ILE A 17 -2.12 -15.34 4.35
CA ILE A 17 -0.85 -15.50 3.62
C ILE A 17 -1.02 -16.28 2.31
N ILE A 18 -1.93 -17.26 2.25
CA ILE A 18 -2.27 -17.95 1.02
C ILE A 18 -2.85 -16.95 0.00
N LEU A 19 -3.75 -16.04 0.42
CA LEU A 19 -4.28 -15.00 -0.46
C LEU A 19 -3.20 -14.07 -1.00
N VAL A 20 -2.19 -13.71 -0.18
CA VAL A 20 -1.02 -12.95 -0.67
C VAL A 20 -0.29 -13.70 -1.78
N VAL A 21 0.03 -14.98 -1.55
CA VAL A 21 0.74 -15.80 -2.55
C VAL A 21 -0.10 -15.99 -3.82
N VAL A 22 -1.42 -16.23 -3.69
CA VAL A 22 -2.35 -16.31 -4.83
C VAL A 22 -2.39 -15.00 -5.62
N GLY A 23 -2.47 -13.86 -4.94
CA GLY A 23 -2.46 -12.55 -5.58
C GLY A 23 -1.21 -12.33 -6.45
N HIS A 24 -0.05 -12.80 -5.99
CA HIS A 24 1.18 -12.75 -6.79
C HIS A 24 1.29 -13.88 -7.82
N ALA A 25 0.63 -15.02 -7.62
CA ALA A 25 0.71 -16.16 -8.53
C ALA A 25 -0.16 -16.04 -9.78
N THR A 26 -1.30 -15.36 -9.70
CA THR A 26 -2.22 -15.28 -10.85
C THR A 26 -2.65 -13.88 -11.24
N GLY A 27 -2.80 -12.97 -10.29
CA GLY A 27 -3.42 -11.66 -10.54
C GLY A 27 -4.94 -11.70 -10.80
N ALA A 28 -5.49 -12.82 -11.27
CA ALA A 28 -6.89 -12.94 -11.70
C ALA A 28 -7.92 -12.62 -10.60
N PHE A 29 -7.57 -12.81 -9.34
CA PHE A 29 -8.44 -12.55 -8.19
C PHE A 29 -8.07 -11.26 -7.44
N ASN A 30 -7.11 -10.47 -7.95
CA ASN A 30 -6.58 -9.31 -7.23
C ASN A 30 -7.67 -8.28 -6.94
N ASN A 31 -8.62 -8.06 -7.85
CA ASN A 31 -9.73 -7.15 -7.64
C ASN A 31 -10.57 -7.48 -6.39
N TYR A 32 -10.65 -8.76 -5.98
CA TYR A 32 -11.34 -9.17 -4.77
C TYR A 32 -10.40 -9.29 -3.57
N ILE A 33 -9.21 -9.86 -3.75
CA ILE A 33 -8.24 -10.07 -2.68
C ILE A 33 -7.73 -8.73 -2.16
N TYR A 34 -7.43 -7.78 -3.04
CA TYR A 34 -6.82 -6.50 -2.71
C TYR A 34 -7.75 -5.54 -1.96
N GLN A 35 -9.05 -5.79 -1.95
CA GLN A 35 -9.97 -5.02 -1.13
C GLN A 35 -9.67 -5.12 0.39
N PHE A 36 -9.08 -6.26 0.86
CA PHE A 36 -9.02 -6.50 2.30
C PHE A 36 -7.78 -7.26 2.80
N HIS A 37 -7.01 -7.94 1.96
CA HIS A 37 -5.97 -8.87 2.45
C HIS A 37 -4.91 -8.19 3.34
N MET A 38 -4.52 -6.96 3.02
CA MET A 38 -3.57 -6.19 3.84
C MET A 38 -4.23 -5.67 5.12
N ALA A 39 -5.45 -5.13 5.01
CA ALA A 39 -6.26 -4.71 6.15
C ALA A 39 -6.48 -5.85 7.15
N ALA A 40 -6.67 -7.07 6.65
CA ALA A 40 -6.85 -8.27 7.46
C ALA A 40 -5.65 -8.56 8.39
N PHE A 41 -4.42 -8.34 7.96
CA PHE A 41 -3.26 -8.53 8.81
C PHE A 41 -3.14 -7.45 9.90
N PHE A 42 -3.46 -6.20 9.61
CA PHE A 42 -3.55 -5.15 10.63
C PHE A 42 -4.65 -5.47 11.65
N PHE A 43 -5.82 -5.87 11.18
CA PHE A 43 -6.96 -6.23 12.01
C PHE A 43 -6.64 -7.40 12.96
N ILE A 44 -6.10 -8.51 12.46
CA ILE A 44 -5.80 -9.68 13.30
C ILE A 44 -4.65 -9.40 14.28
N SER A 45 -3.70 -8.51 13.90
CA SER A 45 -2.66 -8.06 14.81
C SER A 45 -3.26 -7.28 15.97
N GLY A 46 -4.21 -6.37 15.71
CA GLY A 46 -4.98 -5.68 16.74
C GLY A 46 -5.75 -6.64 17.63
N TYR A 47 -6.50 -7.56 17.05
CA TYR A 47 -7.29 -8.57 17.78
C TYR A 47 -6.44 -9.42 18.72
N THR A 48 -5.23 -9.79 18.32
CA THR A 48 -4.35 -10.66 19.12
C THR A 48 -3.47 -9.91 20.12
N THR A 49 -3.34 -8.60 19.99
CA THR A 49 -2.49 -7.76 20.85
C THR A 49 -3.14 -7.52 22.22
N ASN A 50 -2.34 -7.60 23.27
CA ASN A 50 -2.70 -7.21 24.63
C ASN A 50 -1.64 -6.24 25.16
N PHE A 51 -2.01 -4.96 25.22
CA PHE A 51 -1.11 -3.89 25.69
C PHE A 51 -0.83 -3.90 27.20
N ASP A 52 -1.73 -4.49 28.01
CA ASP A 52 -1.57 -4.56 29.47
C ASP A 52 -0.50 -5.55 29.92
N ARG A 53 0.05 -6.34 28.99
CA ARG A 53 0.97 -7.41 29.31
C ARG A 53 2.42 -6.96 29.51
N ASP A 54 2.83 -6.00 28.71
CA ASP A 54 4.23 -5.55 28.65
C ASP A 54 4.26 -4.01 28.85
N SER A 55 5.31 -3.49 29.49
CA SER A 55 5.55 -2.05 29.50
C SER A 55 5.71 -1.52 28.07
N ALA A 56 5.50 -0.21 27.86
CA ALA A 56 5.60 0.39 26.55
C ALA A 56 7.00 0.17 25.93
N VAL A 57 8.06 0.39 26.73
CA VAL A 57 9.45 0.24 26.28
C VAL A 57 9.74 -1.21 25.90
N HIS A 58 9.31 -2.16 26.75
CA HIS A 58 9.49 -3.60 26.44
C HIS A 58 8.67 -4.03 25.21
N TYR A 59 7.47 -3.49 25.02
CA TYR A 59 6.65 -3.75 23.85
C TYR A 59 7.35 -3.29 22.56
N VAL A 60 7.85 -2.03 22.53
CA VAL A 60 8.59 -1.48 21.39
C VAL A 60 9.84 -2.30 21.09
N TYR A 61 10.67 -2.58 22.11
CA TYR A 61 11.84 -3.44 21.96
C TYR A 61 11.49 -4.78 21.32
N LYS A 62 10.41 -5.41 21.79
CA LYS A 62 9.92 -6.69 21.30
C LYS A 62 9.51 -6.65 19.83
N LYS A 63 8.89 -5.56 19.38
CA LYS A 63 8.52 -5.38 17.98
C LYS A 63 9.73 -5.14 17.09
N ILE A 64 10.70 -4.37 17.56
CA ILE A 64 11.95 -4.15 16.83
C ILE A 64 12.69 -5.46 16.63
N TYR A 65 12.96 -6.25 17.68
CA TYR A 65 13.73 -7.48 17.52
C TYR A 65 12.96 -8.61 16.81
N SER A 66 11.64 -8.61 16.85
CA SER A 66 10.84 -9.68 16.23
C SER A 66 10.44 -9.40 14.77
N LEU A 67 10.43 -8.15 14.35
CA LEU A 67 9.97 -7.75 13.01
C LEU A 67 11.07 -7.02 12.21
N TYR A 68 11.70 -5.98 12.79
CA TYR A 68 12.64 -5.13 12.06
C TYR A 68 14.05 -5.75 11.92
N ILE A 69 14.61 -6.23 13.02
CA ILE A 69 15.95 -6.85 13.01
C ILE A 69 16.06 -8.05 12.04
N PRO A 70 15.08 -8.98 12.01
CA PRO A 70 15.07 -10.04 11.02
C PRO A 70 15.11 -9.54 9.58
N LEU A 71 14.32 -8.51 9.28
CA LEU A 71 14.29 -7.93 7.93
C LEU A 71 15.59 -7.23 7.58
N LEU A 72 16.14 -6.43 8.49
CA LEU A 72 17.43 -5.77 8.29
C LEU A 72 18.54 -6.79 8.00
N PHE A 73 18.57 -7.87 8.79
CA PHE A 73 19.52 -8.97 8.57
C PHE A 73 19.32 -9.62 7.17
N LEU A 74 18.07 -9.95 6.81
CA LEU A 74 17.75 -10.53 5.51
C LEU A 74 18.07 -9.58 4.36
N THR A 75 17.88 -8.28 4.54
CA THR A 75 18.24 -7.25 3.56
C THR A 75 19.75 -7.19 3.36
N ILE A 76 20.53 -7.19 4.44
CA ILE A 76 22.00 -7.19 4.35
C ILE A 76 22.49 -8.46 3.65
N MET A 77 22.00 -9.63 4.02
CA MET A 77 22.34 -10.90 3.37
C MET A 77 21.93 -10.92 1.91
N GLY A 78 20.75 -10.40 1.60
CA GLY A 78 20.22 -10.30 0.26
C GLY A 78 21.03 -9.34 -0.62
N ALA A 79 21.36 -8.17 -0.11
CA ALA A 79 22.20 -7.20 -0.80
C ALA A 79 23.61 -7.76 -1.10
N ALA A 80 24.19 -8.49 -0.13
CA ALA A 80 25.47 -9.17 -0.35
C ALA A 80 25.38 -10.26 -1.44
N LEU A 81 24.32 -11.07 -1.42
CA LEU A 81 24.09 -12.08 -2.46
C LEU A 81 23.88 -11.42 -3.85
N MET A 82 23.10 -10.35 -3.94
CA MET A 82 22.91 -9.61 -5.20
C MET A 82 24.23 -9.03 -5.71
N ALA A 83 25.10 -8.50 -4.83
CA ALA A 83 26.42 -8.02 -5.22
C ALA A 83 27.29 -9.14 -5.80
N ILE A 84 27.28 -10.33 -5.21
CA ILE A 84 28.01 -11.51 -5.72
C ILE A 84 27.44 -11.94 -7.07
N LEU A 85 26.11 -12.04 -7.21
CA LEU A 85 25.45 -12.42 -8.47
C LEU A 85 25.76 -11.40 -9.59
N ASN A 86 25.80 -10.11 -9.26
CA ASN A 86 26.15 -9.06 -10.22
C ASN A 86 27.61 -9.16 -10.65
N ALA A 87 28.54 -9.34 -9.70
CA ALA A 87 29.95 -9.51 -9.99
C ALA A 87 30.26 -10.74 -10.87
N THR A 88 29.42 -11.76 -10.80
CA THR A 88 29.52 -12.98 -11.62
C THR A 88 28.67 -12.95 -12.90
N SER A 89 28.05 -11.80 -13.22
CA SER A 89 27.12 -11.64 -14.36
C SER A 89 25.90 -12.56 -14.35
N VAL A 90 25.58 -13.16 -13.19
CA VAL A 90 24.44 -14.06 -13.03
C VAL A 90 23.17 -13.31 -12.59
N TYR A 91 23.30 -12.06 -12.12
CA TYR A 91 22.17 -11.25 -11.64
C TYR A 91 21.05 -11.10 -12.67
N SER A 92 21.44 -10.82 -13.93
CA SER A 92 20.49 -10.65 -15.05
C SER A 92 19.71 -11.90 -15.42
N VAL A 93 20.15 -13.08 -14.99
CA VAL A 93 19.38 -14.34 -15.15
C VAL A 93 18.11 -14.34 -14.31
N PHE A 94 18.15 -13.69 -13.14
CA PHE A 94 17.06 -13.70 -12.18
C PHE A 94 16.18 -12.45 -12.21
N TYR A 95 16.71 -11.35 -12.73
CA TYR A 95 16.01 -10.06 -12.66
C TYR A 95 16.43 -9.15 -13.81
N ASP A 96 15.44 -8.56 -14.49
CA ASP A 96 15.61 -7.64 -15.61
C ASP A 96 15.85 -6.19 -15.20
N GLY A 97 15.50 -5.84 -13.95
CA GLY A 97 15.77 -4.51 -13.39
C GLY A 97 17.25 -4.27 -13.12
N GLY A 98 17.64 -3.00 -13.14
CA GLY A 98 19.02 -2.58 -12.86
C GLY A 98 19.49 -3.02 -11.47
N TYR A 99 20.77 -3.36 -11.35
CA TYR A 99 21.38 -3.68 -10.06
C TYR A 99 21.53 -2.42 -9.20
N ILE A 100 20.98 -2.45 -8.00
CA ILE A 100 21.17 -1.43 -6.99
C ILE A 100 22.31 -1.85 -6.06
N GLY A 101 23.27 -0.95 -5.84
CA GLY A 101 24.46 -1.20 -5.04
C GLY A 101 24.15 -1.67 -3.61
N PHE A 102 25.11 -2.38 -3.00
CA PHE A 102 24.96 -2.94 -1.65
C PHE A 102 24.56 -1.91 -0.61
N ILE A 103 25.26 -0.76 -0.58
CA ILE A 103 25.01 0.32 0.39
C ILE A 103 23.66 0.99 0.13
N ASP A 104 23.35 1.27 -1.15
CA ASP A 104 22.09 1.92 -1.52
C ASP A 104 20.88 1.03 -1.21
N THR A 105 20.99 -0.28 -1.39
CA THR A 105 19.93 -1.23 -0.99
C THR A 105 19.64 -1.14 0.50
N ILE A 106 20.68 -1.08 1.35
CA ILE A 106 20.49 -0.97 2.80
C ILE A 106 19.97 0.42 3.18
N LYS A 107 20.48 1.49 2.56
CA LYS A 107 20.02 2.86 2.78
C LYS A 107 18.54 3.01 2.44
N ASN A 108 18.12 2.53 1.29
CA ASN A 108 16.72 2.62 0.88
C ASN A 108 15.79 1.83 1.81
N PHE A 109 16.22 0.64 2.26
CA PHE A 109 15.45 -0.09 3.27
C PHE A 109 15.27 0.70 4.58
N VAL A 110 16.34 1.32 5.07
CA VAL A 110 16.30 2.07 6.33
C VAL A 110 15.53 3.39 6.19
N CYS A 111 15.72 4.13 5.09
CA CYS A 111 15.14 5.46 4.90
C CYS A 111 13.72 5.43 4.34
N GLU A 112 13.43 4.51 3.41
CA GLU A 112 12.17 4.47 2.68
C GLU A 112 11.24 3.32 3.12
N GLY A 113 11.78 2.32 3.84
CA GLY A 113 11.06 1.10 4.19
C GLY A 113 10.84 0.14 3.00
N THR A 114 11.43 0.48 1.84
CA THR A 114 11.31 -0.31 0.61
C THR A 114 12.49 -1.25 0.48
N ASN A 115 12.23 -2.52 0.14
CA ASN A 115 13.29 -3.52 0.00
C ASN A 115 13.53 -3.82 -1.49
N TYR A 116 14.68 -3.40 -1.99
CA TYR A 116 15.11 -3.61 -3.38
C TYR A 116 15.78 -4.97 -3.63
N VAL A 117 15.90 -5.80 -2.63
CA VAL A 117 16.25 -7.22 -2.83
C VAL A 117 15.03 -7.90 -3.46
N TRP A 118 15.13 -8.31 -4.74
CA TRP A 118 13.99 -8.72 -5.57
C TRP A 118 13.06 -9.77 -4.93
N TRP A 119 13.58 -10.68 -4.10
CA TRP A 119 12.72 -11.66 -3.41
C TRP A 119 12.15 -11.16 -2.07
N LEU A 120 12.57 -9.99 -1.58
CA LEU A 120 12.07 -9.39 -0.36
C LEU A 120 11.06 -8.26 -0.62
N GLY A 121 10.65 -8.05 -1.87
CA GLY A 121 9.76 -6.94 -2.25
C GLY A 121 8.47 -6.84 -1.44
N ALA A 122 7.85 -7.95 -1.06
CA ALA A 122 6.63 -7.94 -0.25
C ALA A 122 6.88 -7.63 1.25
N THR A 123 8.12 -7.51 1.70
CA THR A 123 8.44 -7.34 3.13
C THR A 123 8.23 -5.93 3.66
N TRP A 124 8.00 -4.93 2.80
CA TRP A 124 7.59 -3.58 3.19
C TRP A 124 6.44 -3.60 4.21
N PHE A 125 5.51 -4.53 4.04
CA PHE A 125 4.37 -4.70 4.92
C PHE A 125 4.76 -4.96 6.38
N ILE A 126 5.82 -5.71 6.65
CA ILE A 126 6.26 -6.00 8.02
C ILE A 126 6.79 -4.73 8.69
N VAL A 127 7.48 -3.87 7.96
CA VAL A 127 7.94 -2.56 8.46
C VAL A 127 6.74 -1.71 8.82
N VAL A 128 5.76 -1.61 7.93
CA VAL A 128 4.52 -0.87 8.16
C VAL A 128 3.74 -1.46 9.35
N LEU A 129 3.61 -2.79 9.44
CA LEU A 129 2.93 -3.44 10.57
C LEU A 129 3.61 -3.11 11.90
N MET A 130 4.95 -3.14 11.96
CA MET A 130 5.69 -2.75 13.16
C MET A 130 5.38 -1.30 13.57
N GLN A 131 5.37 -0.38 12.60
CA GLN A 131 5.04 1.03 12.85
C GLN A 131 3.60 1.18 13.35
N VAL A 132 2.63 0.47 12.76
CA VAL A 132 1.24 0.44 13.23
C VAL A 132 1.19 0.00 14.69
N GLU A 133 1.83 -1.10 15.04
CA GLU A 133 1.81 -1.66 16.40
C GLU A 133 2.46 -0.73 17.42
N ILE A 134 3.57 -0.06 17.06
CA ILE A 134 4.24 0.92 17.94
C ILE A 134 3.34 2.15 18.13
N CYS A 135 2.81 2.72 17.04
CA CYS A 135 1.89 3.85 17.13
C CYS A 135 0.66 3.52 17.99
N GLN A 136 0.06 2.35 17.80
CA GLN A 136 -1.09 1.93 18.59
C GLN A 136 -0.77 1.76 20.08
N ARG A 137 0.43 1.31 20.42
CA ARG A 137 0.87 1.26 21.82
C ARG A 137 0.96 2.65 22.44
N ILE A 138 1.47 3.64 21.67
CA ILE A 138 1.54 5.04 22.08
C ILE A 138 0.13 5.61 22.25
N ILE A 139 -0.77 5.41 21.28
CA ILE A 139 -2.17 5.86 21.36
C ILE A 139 -2.86 5.28 22.60
N TYR A 140 -2.65 3.98 22.85
CA TYR A 140 -3.21 3.29 24.01
C TYR A 140 -2.74 3.91 25.35
N MET A 141 -1.46 4.31 25.45
CA MET A 141 -0.95 5.01 26.63
C MET A 141 -1.61 6.39 26.80
N ILE A 142 -1.76 7.13 25.71
CA ILE A 142 -2.36 8.47 25.70
C ILE A 142 -3.83 8.43 26.12
N CYS A 143 -4.61 7.54 25.50
CA CYS A 143 -6.05 7.45 25.73
C CYS A 143 -6.38 6.85 27.10
N GLY A 144 -5.45 6.08 27.67
CA GLY A 144 -5.66 5.34 28.92
C GLY A 144 -6.61 4.14 28.74
N ASN A 145 -6.44 3.17 29.61
CA ASN A 145 -7.08 1.86 29.54
C ASN A 145 -8.62 1.86 29.55
N LYS A 146 -9.25 2.98 29.90
CA LYS A 146 -10.69 3.07 30.17
C LYS A 146 -11.49 3.82 29.10
N ASN A 147 -10.84 4.43 28.10
CA ASN A 147 -11.53 5.30 27.15
C ASN A 147 -11.49 4.76 25.72
N GLY A 148 -12.20 3.65 25.48
CA GLY A 148 -12.27 3.00 24.17
C GLY A 148 -12.76 3.91 23.03
N ILE A 149 -13.59 4.91 23.34
CA ILE A 149 -14.09 5.88 22.37
C ILE A 149 -12.95 6.80 21.92
N LEU A 150 -12.18 7.38 22.86
CA LEU A 150 -11.06 8.25 22.51
C LEU A 150 -9.99 7.50 21.72
N TYR A 151 -9.72 6.26 22.09
CA TYR A 151 -8.81 5.38 21.34
C TYR A 151 -9.28 5.14 19.90
N ALA A 152 -10.58 4.85 19.71
CA ALA A 152 -11.17 4.65 18.40
C ALA A 152 -11.10 5.93 17.55
N VAL A 153 -11.51 7.07 18.13
CA VAL A 153 -11.47 8.37 17.43
C VAL A 153 -10.05 8.73 17.01
N PHE A 154 -9.06 8.55 17.90
CA PHE A 154 -7.67 8.85 17.56
C PHE A 154 -7.14 7.97 16.43
N SER A 155 -7.39 6.67 16.50
CA SER A 155 -6.94 5.71 15.49
C SER A 155 -7.62 5.93 14.14
N LEU A 156 -8.91 6.23 14.11
CA LEU A 156 -9.64 6.56 12.89
C LEU A 156 -9.21 7.92 12.31
N SER A 157 -8.90 8.91 13.16
CA SER A 157 -8.34 10.18 12.68
C SER A 157 -6.99 9.99 11.98
N LEU A 158 -6.11 9.14 12.52
CA LEU A 158 -4.85 8.80 11.84
C LEU A 158 -5.08 8.02 10.54
N PHE A 159 -6.07 7.11 10.49
CA PHE A 159 -6.45 6.44 9.24
C PHE A 159 -6.85 7.45 8.16
N VAL A 160 -7.72 8.40 8.50
CA VAL A 160 -8.17 9.46 7.59
C VAL A 160 -6.98 10.34 7.16
N PHE A 161 -6.14 10.75 8.12
CA PHE A 161 -4.93 11.53 7.84
C PHE A 161 -3.97 10.79 6.89
N GLY A 162 -3.72 9.49 7.17
CA GLY A 162 -2.89 8.65 6.31
C GLY A 162 -3.41 8.57 4.87
N TYR A 163 -4.73 8.53 4.71
CA TYR A 163 -5.36 8.54 3.40
C TYR A 163 -5.09 9.84 2.62
N PHE A 164 -5.14 11.00 3.28
CA PHE A 164 -4.83 12.29 2.66
C PHE A 164 -3.33 12.50 2.41
N CYS A 165 -2.47 11.86 3.21
CA CYS A 165 -1.01 11.97 3.08
C CYS A 165 -0.38 10.83 2.30
N VAL A 166 -1.17 9.94 1.69
CA VAL A 166 -0.66 8.70 1.07
C VAL A 166 0.29 8.94 -0.09
N GLU A 167 0.07 10.01 -0.84
CA GLU A 167 0.92 10.38 -1.99
C GLU A 167 2.27 10.96 -1.55
N ASN A 168 2.34 11.53 -0.35
CA ASN A 168 3.57 12.09 0.18
C ASN A 168 4.53 10.97 0.57
N SER A 169 5.76 11.01 0.08
CA SER A 169 6.82 10.09 0.49
C SER A 169 7.37 10.50 1.85
N LEU A 170 6.73 10.01 2.91
CA LEU A 170 7.21 10.19 4.27
C LEU A 170 8.26 9.12 4.61
N PHE A 171 9.18 9.48 5.52
CA PHE A 171 10.24 8.59 5.98
C PHE A 171 9.69 7.19 6.31
N ASN A 172 10.33 6.17 5.77
CA ASN A 172 10.09 4.76 6.05
C ASN A 172 8.62 4.33 5.85
N ALA A 173 7.93 4.89 4.86
CA ALA A 173 6.54 4.58 4.50
C ALA A 173 5.52 4.75 5.67
N ILE A 174 5.75 5.68 6.59
CA ILE A 174 4.91 5.90 7.78
C ILE A 174 3.47 6.33 7.41
N ASN A 175 3.27 6.94 6.23
CA ASN A 175 1.96 7.25 5.68
C ASN A 175 1.08 6.00 5.52
N LEU A 176 1.65 4.88 5.09
CA LEU A 176 0.94 3.59 5.01
C LEU A 176 0.62 3.04 6.41
N ALA A 177 1.50 3.29 7.39
CA ALA A 177 1.22 2.90 8.78
C ALA A 177 0.05 3.68 9.38
N PHE A 178 -0.14 4.95 9.00
CA PHE A 178 -1.33 5.70 9.43
C PHE A 178 -2.63 5.05 8.92
N ILE A 179 -2.66 4.57 7.67
CA ILE A 179 -3.82 3.84 7.13
C ILE A 179 -4.07 2.53 7.90
N GLY A 180 -3.03 1.85 8.33
CA GLY A 180 -3.17 0.63 9.14
C GLY A 180 -3.82 0.83 10.51
N GLN A 181 -3.81 2.08 11.07
CA GLN A 181 -4.29 2.37 12.41
C GLN A 181 -5.78 2.04 12.60
N GLY A 182 -6.63 2.41 11.62
CA GLY A 182 -8.07 2.15 11.70
C GLY A 182 -8.40 0.65 11.79
N PHE A 183 -7.75 -0.16 10.97
CA PHE A 183 -7.97 -1.61 10.95
C PHE A 183 -7.47 -2.31 12.22
N PHE A 184 -6.29 -1.91 12.70
CA PHE A 184 -5.73 -2.45 13.94
C PHE A 184 -6.63 -2.13 15.13
N ALA A 185 -7.07 -0.86 15.26
CA ALA A 185 -7.94 -0.43 16.35
C ALA A 185 -9.28 -1.17 16.34
N THR A 186 -9.86 -1.39 15.15
CA THR A 186 -11.10 -2.17 15.02
C THR A 186 -10.92 -3.60 15.51
N GLY A 187 -9.80 -4.25 15.16
CA GLY A 187 -9.45 -5.57 15.68
C GLY A 187 -9.28 -5.58 17.20
N GLN A 188 -8.65 -4.56 17.78
CA GLN A 188 -8.44 -4.42 19.21
C GLN A 188 -9.77 -4.23 19.97
N ILE A 189 -10.67 -3.40 19.44
CA ILE A 189 -12.01 -3.17 20.01
C ILE A 189 -12.84 -4.45 19.95
N MET A 190 -12.80 -5.16 18.83
CA MET A 190 -13.54 -6.41 18.67
C MET A 190 -13.09 -7.50 19.64
N ARG A 191 -11.82 -7.52 20.03
CA ARG A 191 -11.30 -8.45 21.05
C ARG A 191 -12.02 -8.31 22.40
N SER A 192 -12.43 -7.11 22.78
CA SER A 192 -13.12 -6.84 24.06
C SER A 192 -14.59 -7.27 24.05
N GLY A 193 -15.13 -7.62 22.88
CA GLY A 193 -16.51 -8.06 22.71
C GLY A 193 -16.77 -9.53 23.06
N LYS A 194 -17.94 -10.04 22.66
CA LYS A 194 -18.32 -11.44 22.84
C LYS A 194 -17.37 -12.37 22.12
N LYS A 195 -17.09 -13.55 22.72
CA LYS A 195 -16.28 -14.57 22.09
C LYS A 195 -16.94 -15.05 20.78
N ILE A 196 -16.19 -15.00 19.70
CA ILE A 196 -16.63 -15.41 18.36
C ILE A 196 -16.94 -16.92 18.35
N ASP A 197 -16.27 -17.70 19.21
CA ASP A 197 -16.43 -19.15 19.34
C ASP A 197 -17.87 -19.56 19.69
N ASP A 198 -18.65 -18.66 20.32
CA ASP A 198 -20.02 -18.93 20.78
C ASP A 198 -21.07 -18.76 19.65
N ILE A 199 -20.67 -18.28 18.47
CA ILE A 199 -21.58 -18.07 17.35
C ILE A 199 -21.84 -19.39 16.65
N SER A 200 -23.11 -19.72 16.40
CA SER A 200 -23.49 -20.95 15.69
C SER A 200 -23.01 -20.95 14.23
N THR A 201 -22.69 -22.12 13.69
CA THR A 201 -22.17 -22.26 12.33
C THR A 201 -23.12 -21.69 11.28
N GLY A 202 -24.44 -21.89 11.44
CA GLY A 202 -25.43 -21.32 10.51
C GLY A 202 -25.41 -19.79 10.45
N LYS A 203 -25.26 -19.13 11.62
CA LYS A 203 -25.12 -17.66 11.68
C LYS A 203 -23.81 -17.20 11.04
N LEU A 204 -22.69 -17.93 11.26
CA LEU A 204 -21.42 -17.63 10.63
C LEU A 204 -21.53 -17.70 9.10
N VAL A 205 -22.13 -18.76 8.56
CA VAL A 205 -22.33 -18.92 7.12
C VAL A 205 -23.20 -17.79 6.56
N GLY A 206 -24.30 -17.42 7.23
CA GLY A 206 -25.16 -16.31 6.80
C GLY A 206 -24.39 -14.98 6.74
N ILE A 207 -23.58 -14.68 7.75
CA ILE A 207 -22.70 -13.49 7.76
C ILE A 207 -21.71 -13.58 6.60
N GLY A 208 -21.07 -14.72 6.38
CA GLY A 208 -20.11 -14.92 5.30
C GLY A 208 -20.70 -14.65 3.93
N VAL A 209 -21.91 -15.19 3.65
CA VAL A 209 -22.64 -14.95 2.38
C VAL A 209 -22.94 -13.46 2.19
N ALA A 210 -23.44 -12.79 3.22
CA ALA A 210 -23.74 -11.35 3.16
C ALA A 210 -22.48 -10.52 2.87
N VAL A 211 -21.34 -10.84 3.50
CA VAL A 211 -20.06 -10.15 3.26
C VAL A 211 -19.53 -10.44 1.86
N CYS A 212 -19.62 -11.67 1.37
CA CYS A 212 -19.24 -12.00 -0.01
C CYS A 212 -20.08 -11.19 -1.02
N GLY A 213 -21.39 -11.08 -0.78
CA GLY A 213 -22.30 -10.25 -1.58
C GLY A 213 -21.88 -8.79 -1.59
N TYR A 214 -21.53 -8.23 -0.43
CA TYR A 214 -21.02 -6.85 -0.32
C TYR A 214 -19.71 -6.67 -1.10
N LEU A 215 -18.70 -7.54 -0.90
CA LEU A 215 -17.41 -7.42 -1.59
C LEU A 215 -17.54 -7.53 -3.12
N TYR A 216 -18.43 -8.42 -3.58
CA TYR A 216 -18.77 -8.51 -5.00
C TYR A 216 -19.41 -7.23 -5.53
N PHE A 217 -20.40 -6.68 -4.82
CA PHE A 217 -21.08 -5.44 -5.19
C PHE A 217 -20.13 -4.25 -5.17
N ALA A 218 -19.30 -4.12 -4.12
CA ALA A 218 -18.32 -3.06 -3.98
C ALA A 218 -17.32 -3.06 -5.15
N GLN A 219 -16.87 -4.25 -5.59
CA GLN A 219 -15.98 -4.36 -6.73
C GLN A 219 -16.66 -4.02 -8.04
N LYS A 220 -17.85 -4.58 -8.26
CA LYS A 220 -18.54 -4.45 -9.54
C LYS A 220 -18.97 -3.01 -9.87
N TYR A 221 -19.35 -2.24 -8.85
CA TYR A 221 -19.98 -0.93 -9.06
C TYR A 221 -19.10 0.26 -8.63
N PHE A 222 -18.03 0.03 -7.84
CA PHE A 222 -17.26 1.11 -7.23
C PHE A 222 -15.74 0.93 -7.31
N ASP A 223 -15.25 -0.14 -7.94
CA ASP A 223 -13.84 -0.52 -7.96
C ASP A 223 -13.18 -0.38 -6.58
N ALA A 224 -13.52 -1.29 -5.68
CA ALA A 224 -13.01 -1.28 -4.31
C ALA A 224 -11.57 -1.80 -4.17
N THR A 225 -10.84 -1.95 -5.26
CA THR A 225 -9.45 -2.43 -5.26
C THR A 225 -8.54 -1.44 -4.54
N VAL A 226 -7.67 -1.96 -3.67
CA VAL A 226 -6.69 -1.18 -2.91
C VAL A 226 -5.29 -1.74 -3.17
N ASP A 227 -4.42 -0.90 -3.71
CA ASP A 227 -3.02 -1.26 -3.95
C ASP A 227 -2.10 -0.41 -3.07
N TYR A 228 -1.61 -1.00 -1.98
CA TYR A 228 -0.73 -0.33 -1.01
C TYR A 228 0.63 0.05 -1.61
N PRO A 229 1.35 -0.83 -2.33
CA PRO A 229 2.61 -0.46 -2.98
C PRO A 229 2.48 0.69 -3.97
N SER A 230 1.44 0.68 -4.82
CA SER A 230 1.18 1.74 -5.80
C SER A 230 0.45 2.94 -5.21
N LYS A 231 0.17 2.93 -3.90
CA LYS A 231 -0.53 4.00 -3.18
C LYS A 231 -1.93 4.31 -3.74
N LYS A 232 -2.59 3.35 -4.37
CA LYS A 232 -3.95 3.48 -4.91
C LYS A 232 -4.98 2.98 -3.90
N PHE A 233 -5.76 3.90 -3.31
CA PHE A 233 -6.68 3.57 -2.21
C PHE A 233 -8.16 3.81 -2.51
N GLY A 234 -8.50 4.45 -3.62
CA GLY A 234 -9.88 4.71 -4.00
C GLY A 234 -10.69 5.50 -2.95
N ASN A 235 -11.94 5.12 -2.76
CA ASN A 235 -12.81 5.79 -1.77
C ASN A 235 -12.51 5.33 -0.34
N ILE A 236 -12.28 6.28 0.58
CA ILE A 236 -11.88 6.03 1.97
C ILE A 236 -12.89 5.18 2.75
N VAL A 237 -14.19 5.45 2.59
CA VAL A 237 -15.26 4.71 3.29
C VAL A 237 -15.34 3.30 2.76
N LEU A 238 -15.30 3.16 1.43
CA LEU A 238 -15.34 1.86 0.77
C LEU A 238 -14.13 1.00 1.16
N ASN A 239 -12.91 1.58 1.15
CA ASN A 239 -11.69 0.92 1.60
C ASN A 239 -11.81 0.43 3.05
N TYR A 240 -12.26 1.30 3.96
CA TYR A 240 -12.41 0.91 5.36
C TYR A 240 -13.44 -0.19 5.55
N CYS A 241 -14.64 -0.06 4.95
CA CYS A 241 -15.70 -1.05 5.05
C CYS A 241 -15.27 -2.40 4.43
N SER A 242 -14.71 -2.39 3.22
CA SER A 242 -14.24 -3.61 2.56
C SER A 242 -13.11 -4.28 3.34
N GLY A 243 -12.17 -3.52 3.88
CA GLY A 243 -11.08 -4.03 4.71
C GLY A 243 -11.57 -4.69 6.00
N VAL A 244 -12.51 -4.05 6.72
CA VAL A 244 -13.12 -4.60 7.94
C VAL A 244 -13.98 -5.82 7.63
N LEU A 245 -14.89 -5.72 6.66
CA LEU A 245 -15.80 -6.82 6.30
C LEU A 245 -15.03 -8.02 5.74
N GLY A 246 -14.01 -7.80 4.88
CA GLY A 246 -13.14 -8.87 4.40
C GLY A 246 -12.34 -9.54 5.54
N SER A 247 -11.91 -8.77 6.55
CA SER A 247 -11.30 -9.33 7.77
C SER A 247 -12.28 -10.20 8.56
N LEU A 248 -13.53 -9.77 8.66
CA LEU A 248 -14.61 -10.58 9.28
C LEU A 248 -14.90 -11.84 8.47
N LEU A 249 -14.88 -11.78 7.14
CA LEU A 249 -15.04 -12.96 6.28
C LEU A 249 -13.97 -14.01 6.58
N LEU A 250 -12.70 -13.60 6.71
CA LEU A 250 -11.62 -14.53 7.08
C LEU A 250 -11.83 -15.12 8.47
N ILE A 251 -12.36 -14.37 9.44
CA ILE A 251 -12.73 -14.91 10.76
C ILE A 251 -13.81 -15.97 10.61
N VAL A 252 -14.88 -15.65 9.87
CA VAL A 252 -16.00 -16.58 9.65
C VAL A 252 -15.50 -17.88 9.03
N ILE A 253 -14.73 -17.81 7.95
CA ILE A 253 -14.17 -18.98 7.27
C ILE A 253 -13.29 -19.78 8.25
N SER A 254 -12.42 -19.11 9.00
CA SER A 254 -11.51 -19.77 9.96
C SER A 254 -12.27 -20.50 11.07
N CYS A 255 -13.30 -19.87 11.62
CA CYS A 255 -14.16 -20.49 12.65
C CYS A 255 -14.96 -21.67 12.09
N CYS A 256 -15.49 -21.57 10.87
CA CYS A 256 -16.15 -22.68 10.19
C CYS A 256 -15.16 -23.85 9.98
N LEU A 257 -13.95 -23.58 9.50
CA LEU A 257 -12.94 -24.61 9.28
C LEU A 257 -12.54 -25.31 10.59
N VAL A 258 -12.41 -24.58 11.70
CA VAL A 258 -12.14 -25.18 13.03
C VAL A 258 -13.25 -26.13 13.43
N LYS A 259 -14.52 -25.79 13.15
CA LYS A 259 -15.68 -26.60 13.54
C LYS A 259 -15.93 -27.78 12.61
N LEU A 260 -15.60 -27.66 11.32
CA LEU A 260 -15.90 -28.67 10.30
C LEU A 260 -14.75 -29.67 10.07
N LEU A 261 -13.50 -29.22 10.21
CA LEU A 261 -12.33 -30.06 9.94
C LEU A 261 -11.89 -30.86 11.18
N ASN A 262 -11.45 -32.09 10.96
CA ASN A 262 -10.78 -32.88 11.99
C ASN A 262 -9.33 -32.39 12.21
N ASP A 263 -8.69 -32.84 13.31
CA ASP A 263 -7.36 -32.35 13.69
C ASP A 263 -6.28 -32.65 12.64
N ARG A 264 -6.41 -33.77 11.90
CA ARG A 264 -5.47 -34.12 10.83
C ARG A 264 -5.51 -33.10 9.69
N MET A 265 -6.71 -32.63 9.33
CA MET A 265 -6.90 -31.65 8.26
C MET A 265 -6.58 -30.21 8.71
N LYS A 266 -6.80 -29.87 9.98
CA LYS A 266 -6.45 -28.55 10.54
C LYS A 266 -4.93 -28.34 10.67
N LYS A 267 -4.18 -29.41 10.98
CA LYS A 267 -2.74 -29.33 11.25
C LYS A 267 -1.93 -28.61 10.16
N PRO A 268 -2.07 -28.91 8.86
CA PRO A 268 -1.36 -28.18 7.80
C PRO A 268 -1.68 -26.68 7.80
N LEU A 269 -2.95 -26.30 7.94
CA LEU A 269 -3.36 -24.89 7.99
C LEU A 269 -2.76 -24.16 9.19
N ILE A 270 -2.77 -24.79 10.36
CA ILE A 270 -2.15 -24.23 11.56
C ILE A 270 -0.64 -24.03 11.37
N GLU A 271 0.06 -24.98 10.74
CA GLU A 271 1.51 -24.86 10.46
C GLU A 271 1.79 -23.73 9.42
N ILE A 272 0.96 -23.57 8.39
CA ILE A 272 1.03 -22.42 7.47
C ILE A 272 0.89 -21.12 8.25
N GLY A 273 -0.12 -21.01 9.12
CA GLY A 273 -0.37 -19.80 9.92
C GLY A 273 0.77 -19.47 10.89
N LYS A 274 1.48 -20.48 11.41
CA LYS A 274 2.69 -20.30 12.22
C LYS A 274 3.91 -19.84 11.40
N SER A 275 3.93 -20.16 10.12
CA SER A 275 5.05 -19.89 9.21
C SER A 275 4.83 -18.62 8.35
N THR A 276 3.81 -17.82 8.64
CA THR A 276 3.39 -16.65 7.85
C THR A 276 4.55 -15.71 7.50
N PHE A 277 5.43 -15.43 8.49
CA PHE A 277 6.62 -14.58 8.26
C PHE A 277 7.56 -15.19 7.21
N GLY A 278 7.89 -16.48 7.37
CA GLY A 278 8.79 -17.18 6.43
C GLY A 278 8.20 -17.29 5.03
N ILE A 279 6.88 -17.53 4.91
CA ILE A 279 6.20 -17.56 3.62
C ILE A 279 6.24 -16.18 2.96
N LEU A 280 5.97 -15.11 3.71
CA LEU A 280 6.04 -13.74 3.18
C LEU A 280 7.45 -13.38 2.67
N VAL A 281 8.49 -13.83 3.37
CA VAL A 281 9.89 -13.56 3.02
C VAL A 281 10.33 -14.36 1.78
N PHE A 282 9.93 -15.62 1.66
CA PHE A 282 10.54 -16.54 0.69
C PHE A 282 9.68 -16.91 -0.52
N HIS A 283 8.41 -16.47 -0.61
CA HIS A 283 7.53 -16.90 -1.71
C HIS A 283 8.01 -16.44 -3.10
N PHE A 284 8.59 -15.23 -3.24
CA PHE A 284 9.20 -14.81 -4.51
C PHE A 284 10.44 -15.62 -4.86
N MET A 285 11.26 -15.99 -3.87
CA MET A 285 12.38 -16.90 -4.10
C MET A 285 11.88 -18.28 -4.55
N ALA A 286 10.80 -18.77 -3.97
CA ALA A 286 10.16 -20.02 -4.39
C ALA A 286 9.66 -19.95 -5.84
N PHE A 287 9.06 -18.83 -6.26
CA PHE A 287 8.69 -18.61 -7.66
C PHE A 287 9.91 -18.72 -8.58
N LYS A 288 11.01 -18.03 -8.27
CA LYS A 288 12.22 -18.07 -9.09
C LYS A 288 12.81 -19.47 -9.23
N ILE A 289 12.85 -20.22 -8.14
CA ILE A 289 13.33 -21.62 -8.20
C ILE A 289 12.42 -22.47 -9.08
N LEU A 290 11.11 -22.30 -8.94
CA LEU A 290 10.14 -22.99 -9.80
C LEU A 290 10.33 -22.59 -11.28
N PHE A 291 10.46 -21.29 -11.56
CA PHE A 291 10.66 -20.81 -12.94
C PHE A 291 11.94 -21.35 -13.57
N LEU A 292 13.04 -21.42 -12.81
CA LEU A 292 14.27 -22.06 -13.28
C LEU A 292 14.08 -23.55 -13.63
N ILE A 293 13.31 -24.27 -12.82
CA ILE A 293 12.97 -25.67 -13.12
C ILE A 293 12.15 -25.76 -14.40
N LEU A 294 11.12 -24.92 -14.52
CA LEU A 294 10.25 -24.90 -15.71
C LEU A 294 11.00 -24.48 -16.98
N ALA A 295 11.94 -23.54 -16.88
CA ALA A 295 12.80 -23.14 -18.00
C ALA A 295 13.75 -24.27 -18.45
N LYS A 296 14.34 -24.99 -17.49
CA LYS A 296 15.15 -26.20 -17.80
C LYS A 296 14.34 -27.31 -18.47
N LEU A 297 13.05 -27.41 -18.15
CA LEU A 297 12.13 -28.35 -18.80
C LEU A 297 11.59 -27.86 -20.15
N GLY A 298 11.96 -26.65 -20.58
CA GLY A 298 11.51 -26.04 -21.84
C GLY A 298 10.04 -25.59 -21.81
N ILE A 299 9.44 -25.42 -20.63
CA ILE A 299 8.04 -25.01 -20.46
C ILE A 299 7.90 -23.49 -20.55
N ILE A 300 8.90 -22.75 -20.08
CA ILE A 300 9.00 -21.29 -20.17
C ILE A 300 10.37 -20.90 -20.70
N THR A 301 10.52 -19.66 -21.15
CA THR A 301 11.79 -19.09 -21.64
C THR A 301 12.67 -18.60 -20.48
N MET A 302 13.97 -18.44 -20.71
CA MET A 302 14.86 -17.81 -19.71
C MET A 302 14.51 -16.35 -19.45
N GLN A 303 13.92 -15.63 -20.39
CA GLN A 303 13.42 -14.28 -20.19
C GLN A 303 12.25 -14.26 -19.20
N GLU A 304 11.35 -15.23 -19.26
CA GLU A 304 10.23 -15.35 -18.30
C GLU A 304 10.71 -15.66 -16.87
N VAL A 305 11.92 -16.21 -16.69
CA VAL A 305 12.53 -16.38 -15.36
C VAL A 305 12.85 -15.04 -14.70
N GLN A 306 13.15 -14.01 -15.48
CA GLN A 306 13.46 -12.66 -14.95
C GLN A 306 12.24 -11.98 -14.30
N LEU A 307 11.02 -12.35 -14.69
CA LEU A 307 9.79 -11.79 -14.12
C LEU A 307 9.65 -12.08 -12.62
N THR A 308 9.16 -11.12 -11.86
CA THR A 308 8.93 -11.27 -10.42
C THR A 308 7.71 -12.15 -10.11
N THR A 309 6.72 -12.12 -10.99
CA THR A 309 5.48 -12.90 -10.92
C THR A 309 5.40 -13.85 -12.13
N PRO A 310 4.54 -14.91 -12.08
CA PRO A 310 4.43 -15.85 -13.18
C PRO A 310 4.07 -15.18 -14.51
N ALA A 311 4.73 -15.61 -15.60
CA ALA A 311 4.38 -15.22 -16.95
C ALA A 311 2.96 -15.67 -17.32
N ASP A 312 2.31 -14.98 -18.27
CA ASP A 312 0.95 -15.29 -18.71
C ASP A 312 0.79 -16.72 -19.21
N SER A 313 1.83 -17.27 -19.81
CA SER A 313 1.91 -18.67 -20.27
C SER A 313 1.60 -19.70 -19.18
N ILE A 314 2.01 -19.43 -17.93
CA ILE A 314 1.90 -20.35 -16.80
C ILE A 314 0.91 -19.90 -15.70
N LYS A 315 0.35 -18.69 -15.79
CA LYS A 315 -0.65 -18.19 -14.80
C LYS A 315 -1.83 -19.13 -14.59
N LYS A 316 -2.23 -19.89 -15.60
CA LYS A 316 -3.30 -20.90 -15.49
C LYS A 316 -2.99 -22.00 -14.47
N TYR A 317 -1.71 -22.23 -14.15
CA TYR A 317 -1.27 -23.21 -13.14
C TYR A 317 -1.09 -22.59 -11.75
N TRP A 318 -1.74 -21.47 -11.48
CA TRP A 318 -1.60 -20.69 -10.24
C TRP A 318 -1.76 -21.51 -8.96
N LEU A 319 -2.65 -22.49 -8.96
CA LEU A 319 -2.87 -23.35 -7.80
C LEU A 319 -1.61 -24.17 -7.47
N PHE A 320 -1.00 -24.79 -8.47
CA PHE A 320 0.26 -25.54 -8.31
C PHE A 320 1.39 -24.60 -7.87
N ILE A 321 1.53 -23.43 -8.50
CA ILE A 321 2.53 -22.42 -8.17
C ILE A 321 2.37 -21.98 -6.70
N THR A 322 1.14 -21.72 -6.27
CA THR A 322 0.82 -21.35 -4.88
C THR A 322 1.21 -22.43 -3.88
N VAL A 323 0.78 -23.68 -4.12
CA VAL A 323 1.07 -24.81 -3.23
C VAL A 323 2.57 -25.05 -3.14
N PHE A 324 3.28 -25.07 -4.26
CA PHE A 324 4.73 -25.19 -4.29
C PHE A 324 5.41 -24.07 -3.49
N SER A 325 5.02 -22.82 -3.74
CA SER A 325 5.61 -21.66 -3.07
C SER A 325 5.41 -21.68 -1.57
N VAL A 326 4.20 -21.98 -1.11
CA VAL A 326 3.90 -22.07 0.33
C VAL A 326 4.72 -23.19 0.97
N ALA A 327 4.72 -24.38 0.37
CA ALA A 327 5.46 -25.55 0.90
C ALA A 327 6.97 -25.29 0.94
N PHE A 328 7.55 -24.81 -0.17
CA PHE A 328 8.97 -24.51 -0.27
C PHE A 328 9.39 -23.44 0.75
N SER A 329 8.64 -22.33 0.85
CA SER A 329 8.93 -21.26 1.79
C SER A 329 8.88 -21.71 3.24
N MET A 330 7.93 -22.59 3.58
CA MET A 330 7.83 -23.19 4.94
C MET A 330 9.04 -24.06 5.27
N GLU A 331 9.45 -24.92 4.35
CA GLU A 331 10.60 -25.79 4.59
C GLU A 331 11.90 -25.00 4.68
N LEU A 332 12.10 -24.02 3.79
CA LEU A 332 13.24 -23.12 3.86
C LEU A 332 13.29 -22.36 5.19
N TRP A 333 12.14 -21.83 5.62
CA TRP A 333 12.02 -21.16 6.92
C TRP A 333 12.38 -22.08 8.11
N LYS A 334 11.96 -23.35 8.08
CA LYS A 334 12.32 -24.34 9.10
C LYS A 334 13.81 -24.61 9.11
N ILE A 335 14.44 -24.76 7.93
CA ILE A 335 15.89 -25.00 7.79
C ILE A 335 16.68 -23.84 8.39
N VAL A 336 16.34 -22.61 8.00
CA VAL A 336 17.01 -21.40 8.48
C VAL A 336 16.88 -21.26 10.01
N ASN A 337 15.72 -21.60 10.58
CA ASN A 337 15.49 -21.54 12.03
C ASN A 337 16.15 -22.68 12.84
N LYS A 338 16.64 -23.74 12.22
CA LYS A 338 17.37 -24.79 12.93
C LYS A 338 18.73 -24.32 13.46
N ASN A 339 19.38 -23.40 12.75
CA ASN A 339 20.66 -22.86 13.18
C ASN A 339 20.45 -21.80 14.28
N ASN A 340 21.13 -21.95 15.40
CA ASN A 340 20.98 -21.05 16.56
C ASN A 340 21.39 -19.61 16.26
N PHE A 341 22.41 -19.38 15.44
CA PHE A 341 22.88 -18.07 15.05
C PHE A 341 21.83 -17.36 14.17
N PHE A 342 21.39 -17.99 13.08
CA PHE A 342 20.35 -17.45 12.22
C PHE A 342 19.03 -17.26 12.99
N SER A 343 18.66 -18.24 13.81
CA SER A 343 17.46 -18.16 14.64
C SER A 343 17.47 -16.96 15.60
N PHE A 344 18.64 -16.61 16.17
CA PHE A 344 18.78 -15.39 16.98
C PHE A 344 18.61 -14.14 16.13
N LEU A 345 19.30 -14.03 14.99
CA LEU A 345 19.19 -12.89 14.07
C LEU A 345 17.78 -12.74 13.48
N LEU A 346 17.05 -13.85 13.35
CA LEU A 346 15.64 -13.86 12.91
C LEU A 346 14.64 -13.68 14.07
N GLY A 347 15.06 -13.10 15.17
CA GLY A 347 14.18 -12.65 16.24
C GLY A 347 13.70 -13.73 17.21
N LYS A 348 14.45 -14.84 17.38
CA LYS A 348 14.06 -15.87 18.35
C LYS A 348 14.09 -15.33 19.78
N LYS A 349 12.97 -15.42 20.45
CA LYS A 349 12.68 -14.78 21.73
C LYS A 349 13.74 -14.98 22.83
N ASN A 350 14.20 -16.19 23.04
CA ASN A 350 15.01 -16.51 24.22
C ASN A 350 16.34 -15.74 24.31
N GLY A 351 17.03 -15.48 23.20
CA GLY A 351 18.28 -14.73 23.19
C GLY A 351 18.03 -13.25 23.46
N TRP A 352 17.03 -12.66 22.82
CA TRP A 352 16.67 -11.26 22.95
C TRP A 352 16.09 -10.92 24.33
N GLU A 353 15.31 -11.79 24.94
CA GLU A 353 14.83 -11.65 26.32
C GLU A 353 15.99 -11.70 27.35
N LYS A 354 17.01 -12.52 27.12
CA LYS A 354 18.22 -12.52 27.96
C LYS A 354 18.98 -11.21 27.83
N LEU A 355 19.10 -10.67 26.61
CA LEU A 355 19.71 -9.37 26.34
C LEU A 355 18.94 -8.24 27.02
N TRP A 356 17.59 -8.23 26.89
CA TRP A 356 16.72 -7.28 27.58
C TRP A 356 16.96 -7.27 29.07
N ASN A 357 16.90 -8.44 29.72
CA ASN A 357 17.06 -8.57 31.17
C ASN A 357 18.43 -8.10 31.66
N ARG A 358 19.47 -8.23 30.83
CA ARG A 358 20.86 -7.81 31.18
C ARG A 358 21.07 -6.32 31.03
N VAL A 359 20.55 -5.72 29.95
CA VAL A 359 20.90 -4.35 29.53
C VAL A 359 19.81 -3.33 29.89
N PHE A 360 18.56 -3.65 29.61
CA PHE A 360 17.46 -2.67 29.61
C PHE A 360 16.53 -2.74 30.82
N LYS A 361 16.51 -3.85 31.56
CA LYS A 361 15.57 -4.03 32.67
C LYS A 361 15.71 -2.98 33.78
N ARG A 362 16.91 -2.42 33.98
CA ARG A 362 17.15 -1.33 34.93
C ARG A 362 16.51 -0.01 34.47
N ALA A 363 16.69 0.32 33.19
CA ALA A 363 16.09 1.51 32.58
C ALA A 363 14.56 1.40 32.54
N GLU A 364 14.01 0.20 32.26
CA GLU A 364 12.58 -0.07 32.30
C GLU A 364 11.97 0.27 33.67
N LYS A 365 12.62 -0.14 34.74
CA LYS A 365 12.13 0.13 36.11
C LYS A 365 12.02 1.61 36.41
N SER A 366 13.01 2.41 35.97
CA SER A 366 12.98 3.87 36.11
C SER A 366 11.86 4.52 35.26
N VAL A 367 11.61 4.01 34.06
CA VAL A 367 10.52 4.53 33.19
C VAL A 367 9.14 4.17 33.77
N VAL A 368 8.97 2.96 34.29
CA VAL A 368 7.72 2.54 34.94
C VAL A 368 7.45 3.37 36.21
N GLU A 369 8.48 3.65 37.02
CA GLU A 369 8.34 4.54 38.18
C GLU A 369 7.94 5.97 37.77
N ILE A 370 8.43 6.47 36.62
CA ILE A 370 8.00 7.76 36.05
C ILE A 370 6.54 7.68 35.55
N GLU A 371 6.16 6.58 34.91
CA GLU A 371 4.77 6.36 34.46
C GLU A 371 3.79 6.29 35.65
N GLU A 372 4.15 5.62 36.74
CA GLU A 372 3.33 5.50 37.95
C GLU A 372 3.29 6.80 38.79
N ASN A 373 4.41 7.51 38.88
CA ASN A 373 4.54 8.76 39.62
C ASN A 373 4.20 10.01 38.80
N SER A 374 3.89 9.86 37.50
CA SER A 374 3.52 10.99 36.67
C SER A 374 2.25 11.66 37.22
N ASN A 375 2.43 12.84 37.78
CA ASN A 375 1.36 13.66 38.34
C ASN A 375 0.17 13.71 37.35
N LYS A 376 -1.06 13.63 37.86
CA LYS A 376 -2.30 13.79 37.06
C LYS A 376 -2.21 14.98 36.10
N THR A 377 -1.47 16.02 36.47
CA THR A 377 -1.19 17.22 35.66
C THR A 377 -0.46 16.87 34.37
N ILE A 378 0.60 16.03 34.42
CA ILE A 378 1.36 15.63 33.22
C ILE A 378 0.47 14.80 32.29
N GLN A 379 -0.36 13.91 32.83
CA GLN A 379 -1.32 13.16 32.02
C GLN A 379 -2.38 14.06 31.37
N TYR A 380 -2.87 15.07 32.09
CA TYR A 380 -3.79 16.06 31.54
C TYR A 380 -3.14 16.90 30.45
N THR A 381 -1.92 17.41 30.69
CA THR A 381 -1.16 18.19 29.70
C THR A 381 -0.92 17.37 28.43
N PHE A 382 -0.52 16.11 28.59
CA PHE A 382 -0.27 15.23 27.45
C PHE A 382 -1.56 14.92 26.67
N LYS A 383 -2.68 14.67 27.34
CA LYS A 383 -4.00 14.51 26.70
C LYS A 383 -4.43 15.77 25.95
N MET A 384 -4.21 16.95 26.52
CA MET A 384 -4.49 18.21 25.85
C MET A 384 -3.63 18.40 24.60
N MET A 385 -2.34 18.11 24.67
CA MET A 385 -1.45 18.14 23.48
C MET A 385 -1.95 17.19 22.37
N CYS A 386 -2.42 16.01 22.72
CA CYS A 386 -2.98 15.06 21.75
C CYS A 386 -4.28 15.56 21.13
N ILE A 387 -5.15 16.20 21.91
CA ILE A 387 -6.36 16.85 21.39
C ILE A 387 -6.00 17.98 20.44
N PHE A 388 -5.01 18.83 20.77
CA PHE A 388 -4.50 19.87 19.88
C PHE A 388 -3.92 19.28 18.59
N PHE A 389 -3.18 18.17 18.69
CA PHE A 389 -2.65 17.48 17.51
C PHE A 389 -3.78 16.93 16.61
N LEU A 390 -4.82 16.34 17.19
CA LEU A 390 -6.01 15.90 16.45
C LEU A 390 -6.73 17.09 15.78
N CYS A 391 -6.90 18.19 16.50
CA CYS A 391 -7.45 19.42 15.93
C CYS A 391 -6.61 19.93 14.77
N GLY A 392 -5.27 19.87 14.89
CA GLY A 392 -4.33 20.21 13.81
C GLY A 392 -4.50 19.32 12.59
N ILE A 393 -4.60 18.00 12.77
CA ILE A 393 -4.87 17.04 11.70
C ILE A 393 -6.19 17.39 10.98
N TRP A 394 -7.28 17.55 11.72
CA TRP A 394 -8.58 17.85 11.12
C TRP A 394 -8.62 19.23 10.47
N SER A 395 -7.91 20.22 11.04
CA SER A 395 -7.77 21.55 10.43
C SER A 395 -6.99 21.45 9.11
N TYR A 396 -5.89 20.69 9.08
CA TYR A 396 -5.12 20.46 7.84
C TYR A 396 -5.99 19.78 6.77
N ILE A 397 -6.71 18.72 7.12
CA ILE A 397 -7.62 18.02 6.21
C ILE A 397 -8.68 18.97 5.67
N ALA A 398 -9.32 19.77 6.55
CA ALA A 398 -10.35 20.70 6.17
C ALA A 398 -9.82 21.80 5.24
N ILE A 399 -8.65 22.38 5.55
CA ILE A 399 -8.00 23.40 4.72
C ILE A 399 -7.64 22.83 3.34
N SER A 400 -7.02 21.64 3.30
CA SER A 400 -6.65 20.97 2.06
C SER A 400 -7.89 20.64 1.21
N TYR A 401 -8.95 20.16 1.85
CA TYR A 401 -10.21 19.85 1.18
C TYR A 401 -10.89 21.12 0.64
N ILE A 402 -10.97 22.20 1.43
CA ILE A 402 -11.56 23.48 1.01
C ILE A 402 -10.74 24.10 -0.12
N GLY A 403 -9.40 24.09 -0.03
CA GLY A 403 -8.52 24.57 -1.08
C GLY A 403 -8.75 23.85 -2.41
N TYR A 404 -8.79 22.52 -2.38
CA TYR A 404 -9.10 21.72 -3.55
C TYR A 404 -10.48 22.00 -4.14
N TRP A 405 -11.51 22.15 -3.29
CA TRP A 405 -12.88 22.37 -3.76
C TRP A 405 -13.13 23.76 -4.31
N LYS A 406 -12.30 24.76 -4.01
CA LYS A 406 -12.46 26.14 -4.48
C LYS A 406 -11.75 26.44 -5.79
N SER A 407 -10.57 25.86 -6.01
CA SER A 407 -9.79 26.04 -7.23
C SER A 407 -8.78 24.91 -7.39
N LEU A 408 -8.40 24.66 -8.63
CA LEU A 408 -7.34 23.72 -8.98
C LEU A 408 -6.47 24.36 -10.05
N GLU A 409 -5.18 24.50 -9.80
CA GLU A 409 -4.20 25.03 -10.74
C GLU A 409 -3.23 23.93 -11.16
N ILE A 410 -3.05 23.77 -12.46
CA ILE A 410 -2.09 22.87 -13.08
C ILE A 410 -1.08 23.77 -13.80
N THR A 411 0.05 23.99 -13.15
CA THR A 411 1.20 24.72 -13.70
C THR A 411 2.36 23.75 -13.89
N PHE A 412 3.28 24.05 -14.78
CA PHE A 412 4.43 23.22 -15.05
C PHE A 412 5.72 23.84 -14.48
N PRO A 413 6.65 23.03 -13.95
CA PRO A 413 6.58 21.58 -13.81
C PRO A 413 5.49 21.15 -12.82
N TYR A 414 4.67 20.17 -13.22
CA TYR A 414 3.54 19.74 -12.43
C TYR A 414 3.98 18.85 -11.26
N ALA A 415 3.71 19.29 -10.05
CA ALA A 415 4.13 18.59 -8.82
C ALA A 415 3.29 17.35 -8.46
N GLY A 416 2.22 17.08 -9.26
CA GLY A 416 1.29 15.98 -9.02
C GLY A 416 0.09 16.39 -8.15
N ASN A 417 -1.08 15.87 -8.50
CA ASN A 417 -2.31 15.95 -7.71
C ASN A 417 -3.13 14.70 -8.00
N LYS A 418 -3.57 13.99 -6.96
CA LYS A 418 -4.33 12.75 -7.07
C LYS A 418 -5.65 12.84 -7.84
N ASN A 419 -6.12 14.05 -8.03
CA ASN A 419 -7.38 14.32 -8.72
C ASN A 419 -7.17 14.72 -10.18
N VAL A 420 -5.91 14.64 -10.67
CA VAL A 420 -5.51 14.95 -12.04
C VAL A 420 -4.62 13.85 -12.55
N ILE A 421 -5.03 13.23 -13.64
CA ILE A 421 -4.26 12.19 -14.33
C ILE A 421 -4.02 12.67 -15.74
N PHE A 422 -2.75 12.73 -16.15
CA PHE A 422 -2.38 12.97 -17.54
C PHE A 422 -2.30 11.61 -18.24
N ASP A 423 -3.11 11.47 -19.28
CA ASP A 423 -3.16 10.27 -20.11
C ASP A 423 -2.21 10.36 -21.32
N GLU A 424 -2.49 9.57 -22.35
CA GLU A 424 -1.71 9.52 -23.58
C GLU A 424 -1.57 10.89 -24.25
N GLY A 425 -0.49 11.09 -25.00
CA GLY A 425 -0.23 12.28 -25.79
C GLY A 425 0.52 13.41 -25.10
N TRP A 426 0.73 13.34 -23.81
CA TRP A 426 1.57 14.29 -23.09
C TRP A 426 3.02 13.83 -23.05
N LEU A 427 3.93 14.63 -23.59
CA LEU A 427 5.34 14.30 -23.55
C LEU A 427 5.86 14.32 -22.10
N PRO A 428 6.94 13.58 -21.79
CA PRO A 428 7.57 13.62 -20.48
C PRO A 428 7.88 15.04 -20.06
N GLN A 429 7.57 15.37 -18.82
CA GLN A 429 7.80 16.69 -18.26
C GLN A 429 9.29 16.91 -17.98
N GLY A 430 9.81 18.09 -18.42
CA GLY A 430 11.12 18.61 -18.06
C GLY A 430 11.06 19.60 -16.89
N GLU A 431 12.06 20.46 -16.77
CA GLU A 431 12.11 21.57 -15.79
C GLU A 431 11.42 22.85 -16.28
N GLU A 432 10.88 22.82 -17.52
CA GLU A 432 10.26 23.97 -18.16
C GLU A 432 8.90 24.32 -17.53
N THR A 433 8.50 25.59 -17.69
CA THR A 433 7.21 26.12 -17.21
C THR A 433 6.04 25.81 -18.15
N TYR A 434 6.19 24.84 -19.02
CA TYR A 434 5.20 24.35 -19.97
C TYR A 434 5.35 22.85 -20.17
N ARG A 435 4.35 22.23 -20.78
CA ARG A 435 4.42 20.81 -21.17
C ARG A 435 4.01 20.63 -22.62
N TRP A 436 4.78 19.83 -23.34
CA TRP A 436 4.49 19.47 -24.72
C TRP A 436 3.34 18.49 -24.83
N ILE A 437 2.52 18.70 -25.84
CA ILE A 437 1.47 17.79 -26.25
C ILE A 437 1.73 17.34 -27.70
N ALA A 438 1.47 16.06 -27.98
CA ALA A 438 1.50 15.49 -29.34
C ALA A 438 0.21 15.87 -30.10
N LYS A 439 -0.23 15.06 -31.05
CA LYS A 439 -1.44 15.32 -31.83
C LYS A 439 -2.68 15.48 -30.96
N GLU A 440 -2.80 14.69 -29.92
CA GLU A 440 -3.86 14.76 -28.95
C GLU A 440 -3.33 14.41 -27.57
N GLY A 441 -3.94 14.95 -26.53
CA GLY A 441 -3.64 14.59 -25.15
C GLY A 441 -4.84 14.79 -24.27
N SER A 442 -5.06 13.88 -23.34
CA SER A 442 -6.18 13.91 -22.40
C SER A 442 -5.74 14.08 -20.97
N ILE A 443 -6.62 14.68 -20.18
CA ILE A 443 -6.46 14.85 -18.74
C ILE A 443 -7.77 14.43 -18.08
N GLU A 444 -7.69 13.52 -17.13
CA GLU A 444 -8.79 13.23 -16.23
C GLU A 444 -8.70 14.11 -15.00
N VAL A 445 -9.76 14.85 -14.71
CA VAL A 445 -9.83 15.75 -13.55
C VAL A 445 -11.09 15.47 -12.75
N LYS A 446 -10.97 15.23 -11.46
CA LYS A 446 -12.13 15.12 -10.58
C LYS A 446 -12.69 16.51 -10.27
N LYS A 447 -13.94 16.76 -10.72
CA LYS A 447 -14.60 18.07 -10.57
C LYS A 447 -14.76 18.48 -9.10
N GLY A 448 -14.18 19.63 -8.76
CA GLY A 448 -14.40 20.33 -7.51
C GLY A 448 -15.62 21.28 -7.54
N ASN A 449 -15.68 22.23 -6.61
CA ASN A 449 -16.74 23.27 -6.56
C ASN A 449 -16.35 24.54 -7.34
N TRP A 450 -15.63 24.38 -8.41
CA TRP A 450 -15.26 25.41 -9.36
C TRP A 450 -16.17 25.32 -10.60
N ASN A 451 -16.43 26.46 -11.22
CA ASN A 451 -17.42 26.59 -12.29
C ASN A 451 -16.84 27.07 -13.62
N GLN A 452 -15.57 27.44 -13.62
CA GLN A 452 -14.85 27.91 -14.80
C GLN A 452 -13.57 27.12 -15.01
N ILE A 453 -13.22 26.92 -16.27
CA ILE A 453 -11.94 26.39 -16.70
C ILE A 453 -11.24 27.42 -17.59
N TYR A 454 -9.95 27.57 -17.37
CA TYR A 454 -9.05 28.40 -18.16
C TYR A 454 -7.89 27.52 -18.60
N MET A 455 -7.58 27.50 -19.89
CA MET A 455 -6.47 26.76 -20.47
C MET A 455 -5.74 27.60 -21.47
N SER A 456 -4.40 27.62 -21.42
CA SER A 456 -3.60 28.41 -22.33
C SER A 456 -2.40 27.66 -22.88
N GLY A 457 -2.00 28.02 -24.08
CA GLY A 457 -0.83 27.43 -24.71
C GLY A 457 -0.37 28.16 -25.96
N TYR A 458 0.65 27.62 -26.61
CA TYR A 458 1.30 28.25 -27.77
C TYR A 458 1.83 27.21 -28.75
N VAL A 459 1.66 27.44 -30.04
CA VAL A 459 2.28 26.68 -31.12
C VAL A 459 3.50 27.42 -31.62
N PRO A 460 4.73 26.93 -31.52
CA PRO A 460 5.94 27.60 -31.95
C PRO A 460 5.91 27.98 -33.44
N LYS A 461 6.43 29.17 -33.76
CA LYS A 461 6.48 29.65 -35.15
C LYS A 461 7.40 28.85 -36.06
N GLU A 462 8.39 28.22 -35.44
CA GLU A 462 9.34 27.32 -36.11
C GLU A 462 8.66 26.07 -36.68
N PHE A 463 7.49 25.73 -36.16
CA PHE A 463 6.68 24.61 -36.68
C PHE A 463 5.89 25.10 -37.92
N ASP A 464 6.45 25.32 -39.03
CA ASP A 464 5.83 25.89 -40.25
C ASP A 464 4.57 25.11 -40.68
N MET A 465 3.57 25.08 -39.80
CA MET A 465 2.29 24.41 -39.98
C MET A 465 1.12 25.30 -39.59
N VAL A 466 0.04 25.19 -40.34
CA VAL A 466 -1.28 25.67 -39.94
C VAL A 466 -1.96 24.56 -39.17
N THR A 467 -2.46 24.86 -38.00
CA THR A 467 -3.15 23.87 -37.18
C THR A 467 -4.41 24.46 -36.57
N ASP A 468 -5.40 23.63 -36.40
CA ASP A 468 -6.59 23.94 -35.61
C ASP A 468 -6.45 23.27 -34.26
N ILE A 469 -6.89 23.95 -33.21
CA ILE A 469 -7.03 23.36 -31.87
C ILE A 469 -8.52 23.11 -31.60
N LYS A 470 -8.81 21.93 -31.08
CA LYS A 470 -10.10 21.54 -30.52
C LYS A 470 -9.94 21.13 -29.07
N ILE A 471 -10.90 21.53 -28.23
CA ILE A 471 -10.99 21.07 -26.84
C ILE A 471 -12.36 20.40 -26.66
N GLU A 472 -12.31 19.19 -26.15
CA GLU A 472 -13.48 18.39 -25.84
C GLU A 472 -13.53 18.13 -24.33
N ILE A 473 -14.72 18.17 -23.72
CA ILE A 473 -14.95 17.79 -22.32
C ILE A 473 -16.02 16.70 -22.31
N ASN A 474 -15.67 15.50 -21.84
CA ASN A 474 -16.55 14.33 -21.86
C ASN A 474 -17.11 14.04 -23.27
N ASP A 475 -16.23 14.08 -24.28
CA ASP A 475 -16.53 13.88 -25.71
C ASP A 475 -17.45 14.95 -26.35
N GLU A 476 -17.76 16.04 -25.65
CA GLU A 476 -18.43 17.21 -26.22
C GLU A 476 -17.39 18.27 -26.62
N GLU A 477 -17.44 18.70 -27.88
CA GLU A 477 -16.60 19.80 -28.37
C GLU A 477 -17.05 21.14 -27.72
N VAL A 478 -16.13 21.76 -26.97
CA VAL A 478 -16.39 23.02 -26.25
C VAL A 478 -15.63 24.21 -26.82
N PHE A 479 -14.62 23.96 -27.67
CA PHE A 479 -13.78 25.00 -28.27
C PHE A 479 -13.12 24.51 -29.54
N GLU A 480 -13.10 25.36 -30.56
CA GLU A 480 -12.36 25.20 -31.81
C GLU A 480 -11.78 26.57 -32.25
N LYS A 481 -10.49 26.56 -32.65
CA LYS A 481 -9.82 27.77 -33.16
C LYS A 481 -8.77 27.39 -34.20
N GLU A 482 -8.77 28.11 -35.34
CA GLU A 482 -7.70 28.05 -36.33
C GLU A 482 -6.52 28.95 -35.88
N LEU A 483 -5.30 28.42 -35.92
CA LEU A 483 -4.06 29.04 -35.42
C LEU A 483 -3.14 29.41 -36.63
N LYS A 484 -3.49 30.40 -37.41
CA LYS A 484 -2.70 30.87 -38.57
C LYS A 484 -1.65 31.90 -38.17
N ASP A 485 -2.11 33.10 -37.80
CA ASP A 485 -1.27 34.26 -37.50
C ASP A 485 -1.00 34.42 -36.01
N ASP A 486 -2.04 34.24 -35.18
CA ASP A 486 -1.96 34.20 -33.72
C ASP A 486 -1.82 32.76 -33.26
N ARG A 487 -0.60 32.37 -32.91
CA ARG A 487 -0.27 31.00 -32.45
C ARG A 487 -0.51 30.77 -30.97
N ASN A 488 -0.95 31.80 -30.25
CA ASN A 488 -1.43 31.63 -28.88
C ASN A 488 -2.89 31.18 -28.92
N TRP A 489 -3.18 30.23 -28.04
CA TRP A 489 -4.56 29.83 -27.83
C TRP A 489 -4.94 29.96 -26.36
N LEU A 490 -6.16 30.34 -26.15
CA LEU A 490 -6.78 30.57 -24.86
C LEU A 490 -8.20 30.04 -24.91
N TYR A 491 -8.55 29.18 -23.98
CA TYR A 491 -9.89 28.70 -23.74
C TYR A 491 -10.36 29.11 -22.35
N GLU A 492 -11.51 29.78 -22.30
CA GLU A 492 -12.27 30.06 -21.08
C GLU A 492 -13.66 29.49 -21.23
N GLY A 493 -14.01 28.53 -20.35
CA GLY A 493 -15.27 27.82 -20.43
C GLY A 493 -16.00 27.73 -19.10
N ASN A 494 -17.32 27.56 -19.17
CA ASN A 494 -18.16 27.32 -17.99
C ASN A 494 -18.40 25.84 -17.82
N ILE A 495 -18.02 25.30 -16.66
CA ILE A 495 -18.15 23.88 -16.28
C ILE A 495 -18.97 23.72 -15.00
N SER A 496 -19.97 24.57 -14.81
CA SER A 496 -20.86 24.54 -13.67
C SER A 496 -21.88 23.40 -13.75
N SER A 497 -22.50 23.10 -12.62
CA SER A 497 -23.57 22.09 -12.54
C SER A 497 -24.79 22.43 -13.41
N SER A 498 -25.02 23.73 -13.72
CA SER A 498 -26.06 24.17 -14.65
C SER A 498 -25.78 23.79 -16.11
N HIS A 499 -24.53 23.46 -16.44
CA HIS A 499 -24.09 22.95 -17.74
C HIS A 499 -23.92 21.42 -17.74
N GLY A 500 -24.44 20.74 -16.74
CA GLY A 500 -24.44 19.28 -16.66
C GLY A 500 -23.27 18.65 -15.89
N TYR A 501 -22.22 19.39 -15.55
CA TYR A 501 -21.04 18.87 -14.86
C TYR A 501 -21.22 18.82 -13.34
N ARG A 502 -21.21 17.64 -12.74
CA ARG A 502 -21.49 17.44 -11.32
C ARG A 502 -20.22 17.43 -10.48
N VAL A 503 -20.28 18.00 -9.27
CA VAL A 503 -19.20 17.93 -8.28
C VAL A 503 -18.90 16.47 -7.93
N GLY A 504 -17.63 16.08 -7.98
CA GLY A 504 -17.17 14.72 -7.75
C GLY A 504 -17.12 13.83 -9.00
N GLU A 505 -17.64 14.28 -10.13
CA GLU A 505 -17.54 13.61 -11.42
C GLU A 505 -16.12 13.70 -11.97
N ILE A 506 -15.69 12.70 -12.71
CA ILE A 506 -14.43 12.75 -13.47
C ILE A 506 -14.73 13.41 -14.81
N LEU A 507 -14.06 14.53 -15.08
CA LEU A 507 -14.08 15.21 -16.36
C LEU A 507 -12.90 14.69 -17.19
N ASN A 508 -13.19 14.18 -18.37
CA ASN A 508 -12.17 13.87 -19.36
C ASN A 508 -12.03 15.09 -20.29
N ILE A 509 -10.89 15.77 -20.24
CA ILE A 509 -10.60 16.94 -21.05
C ILE A 509 -9.58 16.54 -22.09
N LYS A 510 -9.96 16.59 -23.36
CA LYS A 510 -9.13 16.22 -24.50
C LYS A 510 -8.77 17.46 -25.31
N ILE A 511 -7.50 17.63 -25.63
CA ILE A 511 -6.98 18.68 -26.49
C ILE A 511 -6.47 18.01 -27.76
N VAL A 512 -6.97 18.44 -28.92
CA VAL A 512 -6.66 17.85 -30.22
C VAL A 512 -6.12 18.92 -31.16
N PHE A 513 -5.07 18.60 -31.90
CA PHE A 513 -4.48 19.44 -32.95
C PHE A 513 -4.55 18.72 -34.31
N ASN A 514 -4.87 19.42 -35.37
CA ASN A 514 -4.85 18.85 -36.72
C ASN A 514 -3.44 18.79 -37.32
N GLY A 515 -2.53 19.67 -36.89
CA GLY A 515 -1.14 19.72 -37.34
C GLY A 515 -0.18 19.08 -36.33
N ILE A 516 0.82 18.42 -36.84
CA ILE A 516 1.91 17.80 -36.06
C ILE A 516 3.24 18.26 -36.63
N TYR A 517 4.14 18.72 -35.79
CA TYR A 517 5.54 18.92 -36.12
C TYR A 517 6.30 17.61 -35.99
N MET A 518 6.96 17.20 -37.07
CA MET A 518 7.87 16.06 -37.12
C MET A 518 9.29 16.62 -37.13
N PRO A 519 10.10 16.33 -36.09
CA PRO A 519 11.48 16.80 -36.05
C PRO A 519 12.32 16.27 -37.21
N ASP A 520 13.27 17.07 -37.72
CA ASP A 520 14.26 16.63 -38.70
C ASP A 520 15.22 15.60 -38.10
N GLU A 521 15.81 14.73 -38.95
CA GLU A 521 16.72 13.67 -38.50
C GLU A 521 17.91 14.17 -37.65
N ASN A 522 18.26 15.45 -37.77
CA ASN A 522 19.36 16.08 -37.04
C ASN A 522 18.95 16.69 -35.69
N GLU A 523 17.68 16.71 -35.35
CA GLU A 523 17.22 17.23 -34.05
C GLU A 523 17.46 16.20 -32.95
N ALA A 524 17.84 16.69 -31.77
CA ALA A 524 18.12 15.84 -30.61
C ALA A 524 16.85 15.17 -30.04
N ASP A 525 15.69 15.82 -30.22
CA ASP A 525 14.40 15.33 -29.74
C ASP A 525 13.49 14.94 -30.90
N GLN A 526 13.41 13.67 -31.19
CA GLN A 526 12.68 13.06 -32.31
C GLN A 526 11.18 12.85 -32.03
N ARG A 527 10.64 13.37 -30.94
CA ARG A 527 9.24 13.19 -30.58
C ARG A 527 8.32 14.13 -31.36
N GLU A 528 7.18 13.62 -31.78
CA GLU A 528 6.09 14.42 -32.38
C GLU A 528 5.60 15.49 -31.40
N LYS A 529 5.37 16.71 -31.89
CA LYS A 529 4.92 17.85 -31.09
C LYS A 529 3.86 18.65 -31.84
N SER A 530 2.86 19.17 -31.14
CA SER A 530 1.89 20.08 -31.73
C SER A 530 1.87 21.43 -31.03
N SER A 531 1.82 21.45 -29.71
CA SER A 531 1.75 22.68 -28.92
C SER A 531 2.43 22.54 -27.58
N LEU A 532 2.83 23.67 -27.00
CA LEU A 532 3.06 23.77 -25.55
C LEU A 532 1.75 24.17 -24.86
N VAL A 533 1.53 23.58 -23.70
CA VAL A 533 0.49 24.00 -22.75
C VAL A 533 1.17 24.68 -21.58
N ASN A 534 0.75 25.90 -21.27
CA ASN A 534 1.37 26.69 -20.21
C ASN A 534 0.72 26.43 -18.86
N GLU A 535 -0.62 26.44 -18.83
CA GLU A 535 -1.37 26.27 -17.58
C GLU A 535 -2.78 25.80 -17.84
N ILE A 536 -3.37 25.15 -16.83
CA ILE A 536 -4.79 24.79 -16.79
C ILE A 536 -5.30 25.17 -15.40
N ILE A 537 -6.29 26.04 -15.33
CA ILE A 537 -6.81 26.58 -14.07
C ILE A 537 -8.31 26.35 -14.00
N PHE A 538 -8.76 25.81 -12.88
CA PHE A 538 -10.16 25.64 -12.55
C PHE A 538 -10.53 26.56 -11.38
N LYS A 539 -11.51 27.44 -11.58
CA LYS A 539 -11.95 28.47 -10.61
C LYS A 539 -13.43 28.39 -10.28
#